data_50b92dc6ab8d731105a66a1ac216133e
#
_entry.id   50b92dc6ab8d731105a66a1ac216133e
#
_cell.length_a   1.000
_cell.length_b   1.000
_cell.length_c   1.000
_cell.angle_alpha   90.00
_cell.angle_beta   90.00
_cell.angle_gamma   90.00
#
_symmetry.space_group_name_H-M   'P 1'
#
loop_
_entity.id
_entity.type
_entity.pdbx_description
1 polymer ?
#
loop_
_entity_poly.entity_id
_entity_poly.type
_entity_poly.pdbx_seq_one_letter_code
_entity_poly.pdbx_strand_id
1 'polypeptide(L)'
;MSKYFMGIDIGTFSSKGVVTDEKGGIVVHASVPHGMENPRPNYYEHDAEAVWWHDFCLLSNELLRTSGLAADQIAAVGASTLGCDCVPVDENCRPLRKAILYGIDARAGDEVEELTRYYGPEQVQKLFGRPMGSGDIAAKILWLKNHEPEVYAKAHKFLTGSSYIAAKLTGNYCIDRYLAYASFRPMYAMDGSIREELCAPVCRPDQLARAQTVTDPAGYVTAQAAEETGLAQGTLVITGTGDSCAEAISAGVIKNGSMMLQFGSTLYIYCCTDHLIEDDRIRGTTFTIPGTYTIAAGTNTAGTLTKWYRDNIFPDLLQIEEAGGRNAYAAMAELADSVPPGSDGLITLPYLAGERSPINDPNAKGLI
;
A
#
# COMPACT_ATOMS: atom_id res chain seq x y z
N MET A 1 30.44 14.20 -8.09
CA MET A 1 29.82 14.29 -6.74
C MET A 1 29.07 13.00 -6.49
N SER A 2 29.11 12.46 -5.27
CA SER A 2 28.31 11.30 -4.89
C SER A 2 26.84 11.67 -4.94
N LYS A 3 26.01 10.76 -5.43
CA LYS A 3 24.56 10.94 -5.55
C LYS A 3 23.87 10.20 -4.41
N TYR A 4 22.81 10.80 -3.88
CA TYR A 4 21.98 10.20 -2.84
C TYR A 4 20.54 10.15 -3.31
N PHE A 5 19.77 9.28 -2.71
CA PHE A 5 18.35 9.06 -3.04
C PHE A 5 17.53 9.15 -1.77
N MET A 6 16.41 9.84 -1.84
CA MET A 6 15.49 9.98 -0.71
C MET A 6 14.21 9.20 -1.00
N GLY A 7 13.81 8.35 -0.06
CA GLY A 7 12.52 7.65 -0.08
C GLY A 7 11.73 7.98 1.18
N ILE A 8 10.44 8.27 1.02
CA ILE A 8 9.53 8.51 2.15
C ILE A 8 8.30 7.62 1.99
N ASP A 9 8.03 6.82 3.02
CA ASP A 9 6.86 5.96 3.13
C ASP A 9 5.85 6.57 4.11
N ILE A 10 4.61 6.69 3.68
CA ILE A 10 3.51 7.23 4.50
C ILE A 10 2.53 6.10 4.76
N GLY A 11 2.62 5.52 5.95
CA GLY A 11 1.81 4.38 6.38
C GLY A 11 0.54 4.80 7.12
N THR A 12 -0.09 3.83 7.81
CA THR A 12 -1.36 4.06 8.52
C THR A 12 -1.19 4.85 9.82
N PHE A 13 -0.09 4.64 10.56
CA PHE A 13 0.14 5.24 11.88
C PHE A 13 1.49 5.94 12.02
N SER A 14 2.29 5.91 10.98
CA SER A 14 3.59 6.59 10.97
C SER A 14 4.08 6.78 9.54
N SER A 15 4.82 7.86 9.35
CA SER A 15 5.61 8.09 8.15
C SER A 15 7.09 7.82 8.45
N LYS A 16 7.82 7.28 7.47
CA LYS A 16 9.24 6.91 7.59
C LYS A 16 9.99 7.44 6.39
N GLY A 17 11.19 7.93 6.61
CA GLY A 17 12.05 8.43 5.54
C GLY A 17 13.45 7.87 5.64
N VAL A 18 14.10 7.70 4.50
CA VAL A 18 15.48 7.22 4.38
C VAL A 18 16.22 7.98 3.29
N VAL A 19 17.49 8.23 3.52
CA VAL A 19 18.46 8.62 2.47
C VAL A 19 19.45 7.49 2.29
N THR A 20 19.67 7.10 1.04
CA THR A 20 20.64 6.07 0.66
C THR A 20 21.71 6.61 -0.27
N ASP A 21 22.86 5.98 -0.29
CA ASP A 21 23.89 6.17 -1.30
C ASP A 21 23.57 5.40 -2.60
N GLU A 22 24.44 5.52 -3.60
CA GLU A 22 24.32 4.84 -4.90
C GLU A 22 24.40 3.29 -4.82
N LYS A 23 24.84 2.76 -3.68
CA LYS A 23 24.94 1.31 -3.45
C LYS A 23 23.78 0.76 -2.60
N GLY A 24 22.83 1.63 -2.22
CA GLY A 24 21.73 1.29 -1.34
C GLY A 24 22.10 1.28 0.16
N GLY A 25 23.30 1.76 0.50
CA GLY A 25 23.72 1.95 1.90
C GLY A 25 22.89 3.05 2.55
N ILE A 26 22.30 2.76 3.72
CA ILE A 26 21.52 3.75 4.47
C ILE A 26 22.46 4.79 5.09
N VAL A 27 22.29 6.05 4.74
CA VAL A 27 23.03 7.19 5.29
C VAL A 27 22.33 7.70 6.56
N VAL A 28 21.03 7.90 6.48
CA VAL A 28 20.19 8.38 7.58
C VAL A 28 18.77 7.90 7.39
N HIS A 29 18.05 7.73 8.49
CA HIS A 29 16.61 7.48 8.50
C HIS A 29 15.94 8.28 9.60
N ALA A 30 14.65 8.54 9.43
CA ALA A 30 13.81 9.21 10.42
C ALA A 30 12.39 8.64 10.35
N SER A 31 11.61 8.86 11.40
CA SER A 31 10.20 8.50 11.43
C SER A 31 9.39 9.48 12.24
N VAL A 32 8.14 9.68 11.87
CA VAL A 32 7.18 10.49 12.58
C VAL A 32 5.89 9.70 12.78
N PRO A 33 5.38 9.58 14.03
CA PRO A 33 4.09 8.97 14.28
C PRO A 33 2.97 9.94 13.91
N HIS A 34 1.87 9.39 13.42
CA HIS A 34 0.61 10.13 13.23
C HIS A 34 -0.59 9.25 13.57
N GLY A 35 -1.76 9.85 13.63
CA GLY A 35 -3.01 9.16 13.89
C GLY A 35 -3.81 8.91 12.61
N MET A 36 -4.78 8.01 12.74
CA MET A 36 -5.83 7.78 11.76
C MET A 36 -7.16 8.23 12.37
N GLU A 37 -7.97 8.90 11.58
CA GLU A 37 -9.29 9.33 12.03
C GLU A 37 -10.34 8.27 11.75
N ASN A 38 -11.23 8.08 12.73
CA ASN A 38 -12.41 7.22 12.61
C ASN A 38 -13.64 8.05 13.00
N PRO A 39 -14.19 8.87 12.08
CA PRO A 39 -15.30 9.78 12.39
C PRO A 39 -16.61 9.05 12.73
N ARG A 40 -16.77 7.81 12.28
CA ARG A 40 -17.87 6.90 12.61
C ARG A 40 -17.47 5.45 12.28
N PRO A 41 -18.20 4.43 12.78
CA PRO A 41 -17.87 3.03 12.47
C PRO A 41 -17.70 2.78 10.99
N ASN A 42 -16.65 2.03 10.61
CA ASN A 42 -16.28 1.67 9.25
C ASN A 42 -15.81 2.83 8.34
N TYR A 43 -15.59 4.03 8.87
CA TYR A 43 -15.04 5.18 8.16
C TYR A 43 -13.63 5.44 8.67
N TYR A 44 -12.64 5.42 7.80
CA TYR A 44 -11.24 5.65 8.16
C TYR A 44 -10.62 6.67 7.21
N GLU A 45 -10.06 7.73 7.77
CA GLU A 45 -9.62 8.88 7.01
C GLU A 45 -8.24 9.38 7.45
N HIS A 46 -7.49 9.91 6.48
CA HIS A 46 -6.34 10.77 6.73
C HIS A 46 -6.57 12.15 6.12
N ASP A 47 -6.11 13.17 6.80
CA ASP A 47 -5.97 14.49 6.19
C ASP A 47 -4.72 14.50 5.31
N ALA A 48 -4.90 14.57 3.99
CA ALA A 48 -3.78 14.47 3.06
C ALA A 48 -2.82 15.67 3.15
N GLU A 49 -3.31 16.85 3.54
CA GLU A 49 -2.46 18.03 3.74
C GLU A 49 -1.76 17.99 5.11
N ALA A 50 -2.54 17.76 6.18
CA ALA A 50 -2.04 17.83 7.55
C ALA A 50 -1.25 16.58 7.98
N VAL A 51 -1.38 15.45 7.29
CA VAL A 51 -0.64 14.21 7.56
C VAL A 51 0.33 13.91 6.43
N TRP A 52 -0.15 13.63 5.23
CA TRP A 52 0.73 13.11 4.17
C TRP A 52 1.75 14.13 3.70
N TRP A 53 1.29 15.36 3.34
CA TRP A 53 2.20 16.40 2.88
C TRP A 53 3.05 16.97 4.01
N HIS A 54 2.43 17.21 5.16
CA HIS A 54 3.15 17.68 6.34
C HIS A 54 4.28 16.73 6.74
N ASP A 55 3.99 15.43 6.86
CA ASP A 55 4.99 14.43 7.25
C ASP A 55 6.09 14.30 6.21
N PHE A 56 5.73 14.36 4.91
CA PHE A 56 6.71 14.36 3.83
C PHE A 56 7.67 15.55 3.97
N CYS A 57 7.16 16.75 4.16
CA CYS A 57 7.98 17.96 4.35
C CYS A 57 8.84 17.86 5.62
N LEU A 58 8.25 17.43 6.73
CA LEU A 58 8.95 17.27 8.00
C LEU A 58 10.13 16.29 7.87
N LEU A 59 9.87 15.09 7.31
CA LEU A 59 10.88 14.07 7.13
C LEU A 59 11.96 14.48 6.14
N SER A 60 11.60 15.12 5.02
CA SER A 60 12.57 15.60 4.04
C SER A 60 13.55 16.60 4.66
N ASN A 61 13.04 17.61 5.37
CA ASN A 61 13.87 18.58 6.08
C ASN A 61 14.73 17.93 7.17
N GLU A 62 14.17 17.00 7.96
CA GLU A 62 14.92 16.31 9.01
C GLU A 62 16.03 15.43 8.46
N LEU A 63 15.77 14.68 7.38
CA LEU A 63 16.76 13.84 6.71
C LEU A 63 17.92 14.67 6.13
N LEU A 64 17.65 15.80 5.48
CA LEU A 64 18.68 16.71 4.99
C LEU A 64 19.51 17.30 6.15
N ARG A 65 18.84 17.79 7.19
CA ARG A 65 19.49 18.34 8.38
C ARG A 65 20.40 17.32 9.07
N THR A 66 19.92 16.10 9.26
CA THR A 66 20.63 15.05 10.03
C THR A 66 21.75 14.41 9.23
N SER A 67 21.58 14.24 7.92
CA SER A 67 22.65 13.72 7.05
C SER A 67 23.79 14.72 6.82
N GLY A 68 23.52 16.02 6.97
CA GLY A 68 24.45 17.09 6.60
C GLY A 68 24.68 17.22 5.10
N LEU A 69 23.87 16.56 4.28
CA LEU A 69 23.95 16.65 2.82
C LEU A 69 23.38 17.98 2.34
N ALA A 70 23.99 18.54 1.31
CA ALA A 70 23.39 19.65 0.57
C ALA A 70 22.21 19.12 -0.27
N ALA A 71 21.16 19.93 -0.42
CA ALA A 71 19.93 19.53 -1.11
C ALA A 71 20.16 19.09 -2.57
N ASP A 72 21.15 19.66 -3.26
CA ASP A 72 21.54 19.34 -4.63
C ASP A 72 22.28 18.00 -4.78
N GLN A 73 22.67 17.37 -3.67
CA GLN A 73 23.24 16.03 -3.67
C GLN A 73 22.14 14.94 -3.72
N ILE A 74 20.87 15.28 -3.45
CA ILE A 74 19.73 14.38 -3.62
C ILE A 74 19.40 14.31 -5.11
N ALA A 75 19.76 13.20 -5.75
CA ALA A 75 19.59 13.00 -7.18
C ALA A 75 18.13 12.70 -7.56
N ALA A 76 17.41 11.98 -6.70
CA ALA A 76 16.00 11.70 -6.89
C ALA A 76 15.27 11.48 -5.56
N VAL A 77 13.98 11.75 -5.58
CA VAL A 77 13.06 11.51 -4.47
C VAL A 77 11.83 10.73 -4.94
N GLY A 78 11.30 9.86 -4.08
CA GLY A 78 10.08 9.13 -4.31
C GLY A 78 9.31 8.87 -3.03
N ALA A 79 8.00 8.64 -3.19
CA ALA A 79 7.12 8.28 -2.09
C ALA A 79 6.47 6.92 -2.30
N SER A 80 6.31 6.16 -1.21
CA SER A 80 5.34 5.09 -1.10
C SER A 80 4.25 5.48 -0.10
N THR A 81 3.05 4.96 -0.30
CA THR A 81 1.92 5.20 0.58
C THR A 81 1.00 4.00 0.59
N LEU A 82 -0.01 4.04 1.42
CA LEU A 82 -1.13 3.10 1.40
C LEU A 82 -1.70 2.96 -0.02
N GLY A 83 -1.97 1.73 -0.46
CA GLY A 83 -2.15 1.45 -1.89
C GLY A 83 -3.49 1.82 -2.50
N CYS A 84 -4.59 1.76 -1.76
CA CYS A 84 -5.97 1.89 -2.27
C CYS A 84 -6.71 3.07 -1.64
N ASP A 85 -6.01 4.16 -1.36
CA ASP A 85 -6.59 5.38 -0.85
C ASP A 85 -7.22 6.20 -1.96
N CYS A 86 -8.22 7.02 -1.59
CA CYS A 86 -8.87 7.93 -2.52
C CYS A 86 -8.92 9.33 -1.93
N VAL A 87 -8.17 10.25 -2.52
CA VAL A 87 -8.25 11.68 -2.22
C VAL A 87 -8.69 12.47 -3.45
N PRO A 88 -9.87 13.12 -3.41
CA PRO A 88 -10.28 14.07 -4.44
C PRO A 88 -9.54 15.39 -4.26
N VAL A 89 -8.96 15.90 -5.33
CA VAL A 89 -8.25 17.19 -5.32
C VAL A 89 -8.81 18.15 -6.37
N ASP A 90 -8.67 19.45 -6.12
CA ASP A 90 -8.96 20.50 -7.09
C ASP A 90 -7.83 20.65 -8.13
N GLU A 91 -7.96 21.60 -9.04
CA GLU A 91 -6.97 21.90 -10.10
C GLU A 91 -5.61 22.39 -9.56
N ASN A 92 -5.57 22.83 -8.29
CA ASN A 92 -4.35 23.27 -7.60
C ASN A 92 -3.79 22.19 -6.66
N CYS A 93 -4.23 20.94 -6.81
CA CYS A 93 -3.87 19.81 -5.96
C CYS A 93 -4.24 20.00 -4.48
N ARG A 94 -5.26 20.80 -4.17
CA ARG A 94 -5.77 20.94 -2.80
C ARG A 94 -6.81 19.87 -2.53
N PRO A 95 -6.67 19.10 -1.43
CA PRO A 95 -7.68 18.12 -1.06
C PRO A 95 -9.04 18.79 -0.82
N LEU A 96 -10.09 18.27 -1.44
CA LEU A 96 -11.45 18.76 -1.28
C LEU A 96 -12.13 18.18 -0.05
N ARG A 97 -11.55 17.11 0.47
CA ARG A 97 -11.90 16.45 1.73
C ARG A 97 -10.74 15.55 2.18
N LYS A 98 -10.85 15.00 3.40
CA LYS A 98 -9.92 13.95 3.87
C LYS A 98 -9.97 12.72 2.97
N ALA A 99 -8.82 12.07 2.81
CA ALA A 99 -8.70 10.86 2.01
C ALA A 99 -9.48 9.71 2.66
N ILE A 100 -10.17 8.93 1.83
CA ILE A 100 -10.79 7.66 2.23
C ILE A 100 -9.71 6.58 2.14
N LEU A 101 -9.41 5.93 3.26
CA LEU A 101 -8.33 4.97 3.33
C LEU A 101 -8.67 3.63 2.64
N TYR A 102 -7.68 2.80 2.52
CA TYR A 102 -7.70 1.50 1.83
C TYR A 102 -8.82 0.54 2.33
N GLY A 103 -8.62 -0.76 2.24
CA GLY A 103 -9.66 -1.77 2.51
C GLY A 103 -10.18 -1.89 3.95
N ILE A 104 -9.66 -1.10 4.90
CA ILE A 104 -10.23 -0.97 6.24
C ILE A 104 -11.48 -0.09 6.26
N ASP A 105 -11.59 0.86 5.31
CA ASP A 105 -12.77 1.69 5.16
C ASP A 105 -13.85 0.91 4.40
N ALA A 106 -15.00 0.72 5.02
CA ALA A 106 -16.09 -0.06 4.47
C ALA A 106 -17.35 0.78 4.17
N ARG A 107 -17.18 2.12 4.01
CA ARG A 107 -18.32 3.02 3.77
C ARG A 107 -19.07 2.78 2.47
N ALA A 108 -18.38 2.30 1.44
CA ALA A 108 -18.90 2.19 0.08
C ALA A 108 -19.56 0.83 -0.22
N GLY A 109 -20.16 0.18 0.79
CA GLY A 109 -20.80 -1.12 0.62
C GLY A 109 -21.97 -1.11 -0.38
N ASP A 110 -22.83 -0.10 -0.29
CA ASP A 110 -23.98 0.06 -1.18
C ASP A 110 -23.54 0.33 -2.63
N GLU A 111 -22.45 1.08 -2.82
CA GLU A 111 -21.87 1.37 -4.13
C GLU A 111 -21.20 0.14 -4.75
N VAL A 112 -20.66 -0.76 -3.93
CA VAL A 112 -20.19 -2.07 -4.41
C VAL A 112 -21.34 -2.86 -5.02
N GLU A 113 -22.50 -2.90 -4.37
CA GLU A 113 -23.69 -3.55 -4.91
C GLU A 113 -24.22 -2.86 -6.17
N GLU A 114 -24.22 -1.52 -6.18
CA GLU A 114 -24.63 -0.72 -7.33
C GLU A 114 -23.76 -0.99 -8.55
N LEU A 115 -22.44 -0.95 -8.40
CA LEU A 115 -21.49 -1.23 -9.49
C LEU A 115 -21.54 -2.70 -9.92
N THR A 116 -21.74 -3.63 -8.98
CA THR A 116 -21.90 -5.05 -9.31
C THR A 116 -23.16 -5.28 -10.16
N ARG A 117 -24.26 -4.60 -9.85
CA ARG A 117 -25.48 -4.64 -10.69
C ARG A 117 -25.27 -3.99 -12.05
N TYR A 118 -24.58 -2.86 -12.11
CA TYR A 118 -24.31 -2.11 -13.33
C TYR A 118 -23.47 -2.92 -14.33
N TYR A 119 -22.32 -3.46 -13.90
CA TYR A 119 -21.45 -4.26 -14.76
C TYR A 119 -21.96 -5.68 -14.98
N GLY A 120 -22.72 -6.24 -14.04
CA GLY A 120 -23.12 -7.64 -13.97
C GLY A 120 -22.08 -8.50 -13.24
N PRO A 121 -22.52 -9.47 -12.40
CA PRO A 121 -21.63 -10.28 -11.56
C PRO A 121 -20.55 -11.03 -12.32
N GLU A 122 -20.89 -11.61 -13.47
CA GLU A 122 -19.94 -12.32 -14.34
C GLU A 122 -18.86 -11.39 -14.91
N GLN A 123 -19.26 -10.17 -15.30
CA GLN A 123 -18.33 -9.18 -15.82
C GLN A 123 -17.43 -8.65 -14.69
N VAL A 124 -17.96 -8.46 -13.47
CA VAL A 124 -17.15 -8.11 -12.30
C VAL A 124 -16.08 -9.18 -12.05
N GLN A 125 -16.45 -10.47 -12.09
CA GLN A 125 -15.46 -11.53 -11.93
C GLN A 125 -14.37 -11.49 -13.00
N LYS A 126 -14.71 -11.21 -14.26
CA LYS A 126 -13.72 -11.06 -15.34
C LYS A 126 -12.81 -9.82 -15.16
N LEU A 127 -13.40 -8.68 -14.75
CA LEU A 127 -12.68 -7.41 -14.64
C LEU A 127 -11.79 -7.34 -13.39
N PHE A 128 -12.23 -7.93 -12.28
CA PHE A 128 -11.56 -7.85 -10.98
C PHE A 128 -10.82 -9.13 -10.60
N GLY A 129 -11.18 -10.29 -11.19
CA GLY A 129 -10.69 -11.60 -10.77
C GLY A 129 -11.22 -12.03 -9.38
N ARG A 130 -12.19 -11.29 -8.83
CA ARG A 130 -12.83 -11.50 -7.52
C ARG A 130 -14.11 -10.68 -7.42
N PRO A 131 -14.98 -10.92 -6.44
CA PRO A 131 -16.01 -9.96 -6.09
C PRO A 131 -15.42 -8.58 -5.76
N MET A 132 -16.13 -7.52 -6.11
CA MET A 132 -15.77 -6.16 -5.73
C MET A 132 -15.91 -5.98 -4.21
N GLY A 133 -15.09 -5.13 -3.62
CA GLY A 133 -15.16 -4.78 -2.21
C GLY A 133 -15.03 -3.29 -1.96
N SER A 134 -15.33 -2.83 -0.76
CA SER A 134 -15.24 -1.42 -0.38
C SER A 134 -13.81 -0.84 -0.44
N GLY A 135 -12.80 -1.71 -0.49
CA GLY A 135 -11.41 -1.31 -0.76
C GLY A 135 -11.15 -0.87 -2.20
N ASP A 136 -12.04 -1.17 -3.16
CA ASP A 136 -11.88 -0.75 -4.54
C ASP A 136 -12.22 0.75 -4.69
N ILE A 137 -11.31 1.50 -5.30
CA ILE A 137 -11.44 2.96 -5.43
C ILE A 137 -12.68 3.35 -6.26
N ALA A 138 -13.07 2.54 -7.23
CA ALA A 138 -14.29 2.78 -8.00
C ALA A 138 -15.54 2.95 -7.11
N ALA A 139 -15.69 2.09 -6.10
CA ALA A 139 -16.79 2.20 -5.14
C ALA A 139 -16.67 3.47 -4.28
N LYS A 140 -15.46 3.84 -3.84
CA LYS A 140 -15.22 5.07 -3.08
C LYS A 140 -15.55 6.34 -3.88
N ILE A 141 -15.18 6.38 -5.16
CA ILE A 141 -15.49 7.51 -6.03
C ILE A 141 -17.01 7.59 -6.25
N LEU A 142 -17.68 6.46 -6.47
CA LEU A 142 -19.14 6.44 -6.58
C LEU A 142 -19.82 6.88 -5.28
N TRP A 143 -19.27 6.46 -4.12
CA TRP A 143 -19.73 6.95 -2.82
C TRP A 143 -19.64 8.49 -2.73
N LEU A 144 -18.52 9.10 -3.16
CA LEU A 144 -18.39 10.56 -3.22
C LEU A 144 -19.44 11.19 -4.14
N LYS A 145 -19.71 10.58 -5.28
CA LYS A 145 -20.74 11.05 -6.21
C LYS A 145 -22.15 11.04 -5.60
N ASN A 146 -22.46 9.99 -4.83
CA ASN A 146 -23.79 9.79 -4.23
C ASN A 146 -23.98 10.61 -2.94
N HIS A 147 -22.95 10.70 -2.09
CA HIS A 147 -23.08 11.27 -0.75
C HIS A 147 -22.43 12.64 -0.58
N GLU A 148 -21.45 12.99 -1.41
CA GLU A 148 -20.77 14.29 -1.40
C GLU A 148 -20.68 14.87 -2.85
N PRO A 149 -21.85 15.10 -3.51
CA PRO A 149 -21.87 15.46 -4.93
C PRO A 149 -21.15 16.77 -5.24
N GLU A 150 -21.08 17.72 -4.30
CA GLU A 150 -20.33 18.96 -4.48
C GLU A 150 -18.81 18.72 -4.52
N VAL A 151 -18.30 17.80 -3.67
CA VAL A 151 -16.90 17.37 -3.67
C VAL A 151 -16.59 16.68 -5.00
N TYR A 152 -17.43 15.73 -5.38
CA TYR A 152 -17.29 15.00 -6.65
C TYR A 152 -17.28 15.94 -7.86
N ALA A 153 -18.17 16.91 -7.91
CA ALA A 153 -18.28 17.85 -9.03
C ALA A 153 -17.06 18.77 -9.17
N LYS A 154 -16.44 19.15 -8.04
CA LYS A 154 -15.25 20.00 -7.98
C LYS A 154 -13.94 19.20 -8.17
N ALA A 155 -13.99 17.87 -8.07
CA ALA A 155 -12.80 17.05 -8.18
C ALA A 155 -12.19 17.16 -9.57
N HIS A 156 -10.98 17.69 -9.63
CA HIS A 156 -10.14 17.67 -10.83
C HIS A 156 -9.51 16.30 -11.03
N LYS A 157 -9.02 15.68 -9.93
CA LYS A 157 -8.46 14.33 -9.95
C LYS A 157 -8.86 13.55 -8.71
N PHE A 158 -8.91 12.21 -8.86
CA PHE A 158 -8.94 11.25 -7.76
C PHE A 158 -7.57 10.58 -7.69
N LEU A 159 -6.88 10.73 -6.56
CA LEU A 159 -5.48 10.30 -6.41
C LEU A 159 -5.32 9.28 -5.28
N THR A 160 -4.28 8.45 -5.38
CA THR A 160 -3.70 7.72 -4.24
C THR A 160 -2.73 8.63 -3.49
N GLY A 161 -2.28 8.22 -2.31
CA GLY A 161 -1.33 9.03 -1.53
C GLY A 161 -0.01 9.29 -2.28
N SER A 162 0.61 8.27 -2.92
CA SER A 162 1.84 8.47 -3.69
C SER A 162 1.65 9.41 -4.88
N SER A 163 0.51 9.30 -5.58
CA SER A 163 0.14 10.22 -6.67
C SER A 163 -0.07 11.65 -6.17
N TYR A 164 -0.65 11.80 -4.99
CA TYR A 164 -0.83 13.10 -4.35
C TYR A 164 0.52 13.75 -4.00
N ILE A 165 1.44 13.02 -3.38
CA ILE A 165 2.79 13.52 -3.08
C ILE A 165 3.55 13.89 -4.36
N ALA A 166 3.48 13.05 -5.41
CA ALA A 166 4.09 13.37 -6.69
C ALA A 166 3.51 14.66 -7.29
N ALA A 167 2.20 14.85 -7.23
CA ALA A 167 1.54 16.06 -7.72
C ALA A 167 1.91 17.30 -6.89
N LYS A 168 2.00 17.21 -5.57
CA LYS A 168 2.46 18.30 -4.69
C LYS A 168 3.89 18.72 -5.01
N LEU A 169 4.77 17.76 -5.28
CA LEU A 169 6.17 18.03 -5.61
C LEU A 169 6.37 18.66 -7.00
N THR A 170 5.56 18.25 -7.99
CA THR A 170 5.85 18.50 -9.40
C THR A 170 4.79 19.31 -10.15
N GLY A 171 3.56 19.37 -9.63
CA GLY A 171 2.40 19.91 -10.36
C GLY A 171 1.81 18.93 -11.39
N ASN A 172 2.35 17.71 -11.53
CA ASN A 172 1.92 16.72 -12.52
C ASN A 172 1.11 15.60 -11.88
N TYR A 173 0.04 15.18 -12.54
CA TYR A 173 -0.85 14.12 -12.07
C TYR A 173 -0.51 12.80 -12.75
N CYS A 174 0.21 11.94 -12.03
CA CYS A 174 0.58 10.60 -12.50
C CYS A 174 0.29 9.55 -11.43
N ILE A 175 0.21 8.30 -11.86
CA ILE A 175 0.00 7.13 -11.01
C ILE A 175 0.85 5.97 -11.52
N ASP A 176 1.40 5.17 -10.60
CA ASP A 176 2.05 3.92 -10.96
C ASP A 176 1.06 2.96 -11.64
N ARG A 177 1.50 2.36 -12.73
CA ARG A 177 0.70 1.42 -13.53
C ARG A 177 0.15 0.26 -12.71
N TYR A 178 0.93 -0.22 -11.74
CA TYR A 178 0.46 -1.25 -10.81
C TYR A 178 -0.73 -0.75 -9.98
N LEU A 179 -0.59 0.41 -9.34
CA LEU A 179 -1.68 1.00 -8.55
C LEU A 179 -2.88 1.36 -9.41
N ALA A 180 -2.66 1.92 -10.60
CA ALA A 180 -3.73 2.23 -11.55
C ALA A 180 -4.56 0.97 -11.85
N TYR A 181 -3.91 -0.11 -12.22
CA TYR A 181 -4.62 -1.36 -12.53
C TYR A 181 -5.16 -2.05 -11.27
N ALA A 182 -4.40 -2.14 -10.17
CA ALA A 182 -4.81 -2.89 -9.00
C ALA A 182 -5.90 -2.19 -8.17
N SER A 183 -5.85 -0.85 -8.08
CA SER A 183 -6.69 -0.07 -7.16
C SER A 183 -7.87 0.61 -7.84
N PHE A 184 -7.71 1.07 -9.10
CA PHE A 184 -8.75 1.77 -9.87
C PHE A 184 -9.48 0.86 -10.87
N ARG A 185 -9.49 -0.46 -10.64
CA ARG A 185 -10.32 -1.35 -11.47
C ARG A 185 -11.78 -0.88 -11.46
N PRO A 186 -12.48 -0.98 -12.62
CA PRO A 186 -12.02 -1.51 -13.90
C PRO A 186 -11.51 -0.43 -14.86
N MET A 187 -11.34 0.81 -14.41
CA MET A 187 -11.11 2.00 -15.22
C MET A 187 -9.76 2.04 -15.95
N TYR A 188 -8.74 1.32 -15.44
CA TYR A 188 -7.48 1.17 -16.15
C TYR A 188 -7.29 -0.26 -16.66
N ALA A 189 -6.73 -0.37 -17.86
CA ALA A 189 -6.20 -1.63 -18.37
C ALA A 189 -4.83 -1.93 -17.76
N MET A 190 -4.34 -3.15 -17.96
CA MET A 190 -3.07 -3.62 -17.43
C MET A 190 -1.86 -2.87 -18.00
N ASP A 191 -1.99 -2.31 -19.20
CA ASP A 191 -0.96 -1.47 -19.85
C ASP A 191 -0.97 -0.02 -19.37
N GLY A 192 -1.93 0.36 -18.50
CA GLY A 192 -2.11 1.69 -17.96
C GLY A 192 -3.03 2.59 -18.79
N SER A 193 -3.57 2.11 -19.91
CA SER A 193 -4.57 2.86 -20.69
C SER A 193 -5.90 2.98 -19.92
N ILE A 194 -6.57 4.11 -20.08
CA ILE A 194 -7.90 4.34 -19.48
C ILE A 194 -8.96 3.68 -20.37
N ARG A 195 -9.81 2.89 -19.73
CA ARG A 195 -11.00 2.27 -20.35
C ARG A 195 -12.18 3.20 -20.18
N GLU A 196 -12.33 4.16 -21.09
CA GLU A 196 -13.34 5.21 -20.98
C GLU A 196 -14.77 4.65 -20.84
N GLU A 197 -15.06 3.56 -21.53
CA GLU A 197 -16.34 2.87 -21.50
C GLU A 197 -16.68 2.27 -20.12
N LEU A 198 -15.66 2.01 -19.28
CA LEU A 198 -15.83 1.49 -17.93
C LEU A 198 -15.79 2.59 -16.85
N CYS A 199 -15.48 3.82 -17.23
CA CYS A 199 -15.51 4.97 -16.32
C CYS A 199 -16.93 5.48 -16.06
N ALA A 200 -17.85 5.34 -17.01
CA ALA A 200 -19.14 6.02 -17.04
C ALA A 200 -19.95 6.02 -15.71
N PRO A 201 -20.10 4.91 -14.97
CA PRO A 201 -20.84 4.95 -13.71
C PRO A 201 -20.07 5.67 -12.59
N VAL A 202 -18.74 5.70 -12.65
CA VAL A 202 -17.86 6.10 -11.56
C VAL A 202 -17.41 7.55 -11.67
N CYS A 203 -16.70 7.89 -12.76
CA CYS A 203 -16.13 9.22 -12.95
C CYS A 203 -15.93 9.54 -14.44
N ARG A 204 -15.53 10.77 -14.71
CA ARG A 204 -15.07 11.15 -16.05
C ARG A 204 -13.63 10.66 -16.25
N PRO A 205 -13.23 10.24 -17.46
CA PRO A 205 -11.86 9.81 -17.76
C PRO A 205 -10.79 10.87 -17.42
N ASP A 206 -11.13 12.14 -17.62
CA ASP A 206 -10.23 13.27 -17.30
C ASP A 206 -9.99 13.47 -15.81
N GLN A 207 -10.77 12.87 -14.92
CA GLN A 207 -10.54 12.87 -13.47
C GLN A 207 -9.50 11.83 -13.01
N LEU A 208 -9.05 10.98 -13.91
CA LEU A 208 -8.02 9.97 -13.64
C LEU A 208 -6.61 10.51 -13.96
N ALA A 209 -5.61 10.06 -13.21
CA ALA A 209 -4.21 10.42 -13.43
C ALA A 209 -3.61 9.61 -14.60
N ARG A 210 -2.56 10.12 -15.23
CA ARG A 210 -1.84 9.38 -16.28
C ARG A 210 -1.04 8.23 -15.66
N ALA A 211 -1.31 7.01 -16.07
CA ALA A 211 -0.53 5.85 -15.62
C ALA A 211 0.83 5.79 -16.33
N GLN A 212 1.88 5.47 -15.57
CA GLN A 212 3.25 5.32 -16.04
C GLN A 212 4.01 4.32 -15.15
N THR A 213 5.26 3.99 -15.47
CA THR A 213 6.02 3.06 -14.61
C THR A 213 6.49 3.76 -13.33
N VAL A 214 6.74 3.01 -12.28
CA VAL A 214 7.17 3.55 -10.98
C VAL A 214 8.45 4.38 -11.06
N THR A 215 9.34 4.02 -11.98
CA THR A 215 10.64 4.67 -12.18
C THR A 215 10.60 5.80 -13.22
N ASP A 216 9.47 5.98 -13.92
CA ASP A 216 9.34 7.10 -14.83
C ASP A 216 9.34 8.42 -14.05
N PRO A 217 9.90 9.49 -14.61
CA PRO A 217 9.81 10.80 -14.03
C PRO A 217 8.36 11.26 -13.87
N ALA A 218 7.93 11.52 -12.64
CA ALA A 218 6.72 12.30 -12.38
C ALA A 218 6.94 13.77 -12.79
N GLY A 219 8.17 14.23 -12.66
CA GLY A 219 8.61 15.57 -12.95
C GLY A 219 9.80 15.95 -12.09
N TYR A 220 9.87 17.22 -11.78
CA TYR A 220 10.94 17.80 -10.98
C TYR A 220 10.36 18.65 -9.87
N VAL A 221 11.05 18.70 -8.73
CA VAL A 221 10.66 19.53 -7.59
C VAL A 221 10.50 20.99 -8.04
N THR A 222 9.31 21.55 -7.83
CA THR A 222 9.00 22.95 -8.13
C THR A 222 9.65 23.91 -7.14
N ALA A 223 9.69 25.21 -7.44
CA ALA A 223 10.20 26.21 -6.51
C ALA A 223 9.41 26.21 -5.17
N GLN A 224 8.07 26.12 -5.24
CA GLN A 224 7.24 26.07 -4.05
C GLN A 224 7.53 24.81 -3.22
N ALA A 225 7.56 23.63 -3.85
CA ALA A 225 7.88 22.40 -3.15
C ALA A 225 9.28 22.41 -2.53
N ALA A 226 10.25 23.05 -3.19
CA ALA A 226 11.61 23.23 -2.65
C ALA A 226 11.61 24.04 -1.35
N GLU A 227 10.84 25.12 -1.28
CA GLU A 227 10.71 25.94 -0.07
C GLU A 227 10.10 25.15 1.11
N GLU A 228 9.12 24.28 0.84
CA GLU A 228 8.43 23.51 1.88
C GLU A 228 9.25 22.28 2.32
N THR A 229 9.90 21.57 1.40
CA THR A 229 10.58 20.29 1.65
C THR A 229 12.08 20.40 1.95
N GLY A 230 12.69 21.55 1.66
CA GLY A 230 14.14 21.72 1.72
C GLY A 230 14.92 21.04 0.59
N LEU A 231 14.26 20.31 -0.33
CA LEU A 231 14.88 19.73 -1.51
C LEU A 231 15.30 20.82 -2.50
N ALA A 232 16.30 20.55 -3.34
CA ALA A 232 16.66 21.48 -4.39
C ALA A 232 15.57 21.53 -5.47
N GLN A 233 15.22 22.74 -5.92
CA GLN A 233 14.40 22.89 -7.12
C GLN A 233 15.06 22.16 -8.29
N GLY A 234 14.29 21.35 -9.03
CA GLY A 234 14.81 20.56 -10.13
C GLY A 234 15.29 19.16 -9.73
N THR A 235 15.23 18.77 -8.45
CA THR A 235 15.43 17.37 -8.04
C THR A 235 14.41 16.47 -8.75
N LEU A 236 14.87 15.35 -9.31
CA LEU A 236 14.02 14.38 -9.99
C LEU A 236 13.02 13.76 -9.00
N VAL A 237 11.73 13.71 -9.38
CA VAL A 237 10.69 13.01 -8.64
C VAL A 237 10.24 11.80 -9.47
N ILE A 238 10.32 10.60 -8.88
CA ILE A 238 9.76 9.39 -9.51
C ILE A 238 8.26 9.26 -9.20
N THR A 239 7.56 8.44 -9.97
CA THR A 239 6.10 8.25 -9.82
C THR A 239 5.70 7.76 -8.44
N GLY A 240 6.55 6.95 -7.79
CA GLY A 240 6.20 6.34 -6.51
C GLY A 240 5.21 5.16 -6.68
N THR A 241 4.87 4.50 -5.58
CA THR A 241 4.01 3.31 -5.61
C THR A 241 3.30 3.08 -4.27
N GLY A 242 2.60 1.95 -4.11
CA GLY A 242 2.06 1.48 -2.85
C GLY A 242 3.12 0.85 -1.94
N ASP A 243 2.85 0.88 -0.64
CA ASP A 243 3.69 0.33 0.43
C ASP A 243 4.16 -1.10 0.17
N SER A 244 3.24 -2.02 -0.13
CA SER A 244 3.54 -3.43 -0.37
C SER A 244 4.52 -3.67 -1.53
N CYS A 245 4.45 -2.85 -2.58
CA CYS A 245 5.42 -2.91 -3.68
C CYS A 245 6.79 -2.38 -3.26
N ALA A 246 6.83 -1.27 -2.54
CA ALA A 246 8.08 -0.70 -2.03
C ALA A 246 8.76 -1.66 -1.04
N GLU A 247 8.00 -2.27 -0.13
CA GLU A 247 8.49 -3.32 0.78
C GLU A 247 9.04 -4.52 0.02
N ALA A 248 8.31 -5.03 -0.99
CA ALA A 248 8.77 -6.15 -1.81
C ALA A 248 10.10 -5.84 -2.50
N ILE A 249 10.23 -4.67 -3.12
CA ILE A 249 11.49 -4.24 -3.75
C ILE A 249 12.61 -4.13 -2.71
N SER A 250 12.35 -3.55 -1.54
CA SER A 250 13.35 -3.41 -0.46
C SER A 250 13.82 -4.77 0.07
N ALA A 251 12.95 -5.78 0.03
CA ALA A 251 13.28 -7.16 0.38
C ALA A 251 13.96 -7.94 -0.77
N GLY A 252 14.25 -7.30 -1.92
CA GLY A 252 14.92 -7.91 -3.06
C GLY A 252 14.01 -8.66 -4.03
N VAL A 253 12.71 -8.43 -4.01
CA VAL A 253 11.76 -9.00 -4.97
C VAL A 253 11.82 -8.19 -6.26
N ILE A 254 12.85 -8.45 -7.07
CA ILE A 254 13.14 -7.68 -8.29
C ILE A 254 13.25 -8.54 -9.55
N LYS A 255 13.13 -9.87 -9.45
CA LYS A 255 13.27 -10.80 -10.56
C LYS A 255 12.35 -11.99 -10.40
N ASN A 256 12.08 -12.66 -11.52
CA ASN A 256 11.28 -13.88 -11.54
C ASN A 256 11.72 -14.91 -10.49
N GLY A 257 10.76 -15.43 -9.75
CA GLY A 257 10.96 -16.42 -8.67
C GLY A 257 11.41 -15.83 -7.33
N SER A 258 11.71 -14.52 -7.24
CA SER A 258 11.93 -13.90 -5.93
C SER A 258 10.62 -13.66 -5.18
N MET A 259 10.64 -13.88 -3.87
CA MET A 259 9.45 -13.86 -3.04
C MET A 259 9.73 -13.18 -1.71
N MET A 260 8.80 -12.35 -1.27
CA MET A 260 8.73 -11.78 0.08
C MET A 260 7.70 -12.55 0.90
N LEU A 261 8.09 -12.92 2.11
CA LEU A 261 7.18 -13.42 3.16
C LEU A 261 7.13 -12.37 4.28
N GLN A 262 6.03 -11.68 4.39
CA GLN A 262 5.83 -10.67 5.43
C GLN A 262 5.07 -11.28 6.61
N PHE A 263 5.81 -11.55 7.68
CA PHE A 263 5.25 -12.09 8.92
C PHE A 263 4.80 -10.95 9.84
N GLY A 264 3.49 -10.76 9.93
CA GLY A 264 2.83 -9.92 10.90
C GLY A 264 1.83 -10.74 11.73
N SER A 265 0.75 -10.14 12.21
CA SER A 265 -0.40 -10.87 12.76
C SER A 265 -0.96 -11.87 11.75
N THR A 266 -0.93 -11.49 10.47
CA THR A 266 -1.21 -12.32 9.29
C THR A 266 0.10 -12.62 8.56
N LEU A 267 0.10 -13.56 7.62
CA LEU A 267 1.17 -13.71 6.64
C LEU A 267 0.72 -13.14 5.31
N TYR A 268 1.58 -12.34 4.69
CA TYR A 268 1.42 -11.89 3.31
C TYR A 268 2.58 -12.41 2.46
N ILE A 269 2.25 -12.96 1.31
CA ILE A 269 3.19 -13.54 0.36
C ILE A 269 3.13 -12.70 -0.90
N TYR A 270 4.28 -12.27 -1.40
CA TYR A 270 4.40 -11.48 -2.61
C TYR A 270 5.51 -12.07 -3.49
N CYS A 271 5.15 -12.58 -4.65
CA CYS A 271 6.08 -13.27 -5.54
C CYS A 271 6.13 -12.58 -6.91
N CYS A 272 7.34 -12.29 -7.39
CA CYS A 272 7.57 -11.76 -8.74
C CYS A 272 7.61 -12.89 -9.77
N THR A 273 6.90 -12.70 -10.88
CA THR A 273 6.85 -13.63 -12.00
C THR A 273 7.18 -12.95 -13.34
N ASP A 274 7.61 -13.68 -14.35
CA ASP A 274 7.89 -13.17 -15.69
C ASP A 274 6.70 -13.26 -16.65
N HIS A 275 5.58 -13.83 -16.19
CA HIS A 275 4.32 -13.90 -16.92
C HIS A 275 3.14 -13.77 -15.96
N LEU A 276 1.98 -13.35 -16.48
CA LEU A 276 0.75 -13.29 -15.71
C LEU A 276 0.28 -14.72 -15.38
N ILE A 277 0.09 -14.98 -14.10
CA ILE A 277 -0.53 -16.21 -13.63
C ILE A 277 -2.02 -15.97 -13.46
N GLU A 278 -2.81 -16.71 -14.25
CA GLU A 278 -4.27 -16.70 -14.18
C GLU A 278 -4.74 -17.96 -13.45
N ASP A 279 -5.06 -17.81 -12.16
CA ASP A 279 -5.60 -18.89 -11.32
C ASP A 279 -6.65 -18.28 -10.39
N ASP A 280 -7.84 -18.88 -10.34
CA ASP A 280 -8.96 -18.37 -9.53
C ASP A 280 -8.68 -18.34 -8.01
N ARG A 281 -7.69 -19.10 -7.57
CA ARG A 281 -7.27 -19.19 -6.17
C ARG A 281 -6.21 -18.18 -5.78
N ILE A 282 -5.44 -17.68 -6.76
CA ILE A 282 -4.28 -16.82 -6.53
C ILE A 282 -4.35 -15.62 -7.46
N ARG A 283 -4.23 -14.44 -6.88
CA ARG A 283 -4.37 -13.19 -7.61
C ARG A 283 -3.08 -12.80 -8.33
N GLY A 284 -3.08 -12.95 -9.65
CA GLY A 284 -2.05 -12.39 -10.54
C GLY A 284 -2.36 -10.95 -10.93
N THR A 285 -1.33 -10.11 -11.03
CA THR A 285 -1.43 -8.72 -11.52
C THR A 285 -0.08 -8.28 -12.11
N THR A 286 -0.04 -7.09 -12.74
CA THR A 286 1.22 -6.46 -13.10
C THR A 286 2.04 -6.18 -11.85
N PHE A 287 3.36 -6.13 -11.99
CA PHE A 287 4.24 -5.62 -10.95
C PHE A 287 4.77 -4.24 -11.34
N THR A 288 5.28 -3.55 -10.35
CA THR A 288 5.87 -2.20 -10.48
C THR A 288 7.13 -2.19 -11.36
N ILE A 289 7.85 -3.33 -11.43
CA ILE A 289 9.03 -3.48 -12.32
C ILE A 289 8.54 -3.78 -13.74
N PRO A 290 8.95 -3.01 -14.76
CA PRO A 290 8.51 -3.21 -16.14
C PRO A 290 8.76 -4.62 -16.66
N GLY A 291 7.75 -5.20 -17.30
CA GLY A 291 7.83 -6.54 -17.89
C GLY A 291 7.73 -7.70 -16.89
N THR A 292 7.41 -7.41 -15.63
CA THR A 292 7.17 -8.41 -14.62
C THR A 292 5.74 -8.36 -14.08
N TYR A 293 5.34 -9.45 -13.44
CA TYR A 293 4.04 -9.63 -12.82
C TYR A 293 4.23 -10.07 -11.39
N THR A 294 3.16 -10.09 -10.63
CA THR A 294 3.18 -10.57 -9.26
C THR A 294 1.95 -11.40 -8.96
N ILE A 295 2.13 -12.35 -8.08
CA ILE A 295 1.04 -13.01 -7.36
C ILE A 295 1.13 -12.63 -5.90
N ALA A 296 -0.03 -12.38 -5.31
CA ALA A 296 -0.16 -12.08 -3.90
C ALA A 296 -1.08 -13.10 -3.24
N ALA A 297 -0.65 -13.62 -2.12
CA ALA A 297 -1.42 -14.57 -1.30
C ALA A 297 -1.24 -14.21 0.19
N GLY A 298 -2.01 -14.83 1.04
CA GLY A 298 -1.81 -14.63 2.47
C GLY A 298 -2.77 -15.43 3.31
N THR A 299 -2.36 -15.71 4.54
CA THR A 299 -3.20 -16.33 5.57
C THR A 299 -3.63 -15.33 6.62
N ASN A 300 -4.81 -15.53 7.18
CA ASN A 300 -5.36 -14.65 8.21
C ASN A 300 -4.67 -14.79 9.57
N THR A 301 -3.91 -15.85 9.77
CA THR A 301 -3.33 -16.15 11.08
C THR A 301 -1.87 -16.60 10.92
N ALA A 302 -0.94 -15.76 11.39
CA ALA A 302 0.50 -16.07 11.45
C ALA A 302 1.07 -15.73 12.82
N GLY A 303 1.50 -14.49 13.07
CA GLY A 303 1.94 -14.07 14.40
C GLY A 303 0.86 -14.18 15.48
N THR A 304 -0.42 -14.05 15.10
CA THR A 304 -1.55 -14.37 15.98
C THR A 304 -1.58 -15.83 16.42
N LEU A 305 -1.13 -16.77 15.59
CA LEU A 305 -1.01 -18.16 15.98
C LEU A 305 0.07 -18.37 17.06
N THR A 306 1.25 -17.76 16.87
CA THR A 306 2.31 -17.82 17.89
C THR A 306 1.87 -17.19 19.20
N LYS A 307 1.14 -16.07 19.14
CA LYS A 307 0.54 -15.46 20.33
C LYS A 307 -0.49 -16.41 20.98
N TRP A 308 -1.34 -17.07 20.16
CA TRP A 308 -2.32 -18.02 20.67
C TRP A 308 -1.65 -19.21 21.37
N TYR A 309 -0.57 -19.76 20.79
CA TYR A 309 0.22 -20.81 21.46
C TYR A 309 0.79 -20.35 22.80
N ARG A 310 1.40 -19.16 22.84
CA ARG A 310 1.93 -18.58 24.08
C ARG A 310 0.85 -18.48 25.16
N ASP A 311 -0.31 -17.94 24.78
CA ASP A 311 -1.36 -17.59 25.74
C ASP A 311 -2.18 -18.84 26.19
N ASN A 312 -2.27 -19.89 25.37
CA ASN A 312 -3.15 -21.04 25.65
C ASN A 312 -2.42 -22.37 25.85
N ILE A 313 -1.25 -22.57 25.26
CA ILE A 313 -0.49 -23.82 25.36
C ILE A 313 0.70 -23.68 26.32
N PHE A 314 1.31 -22.50 26.36
CA PHE A 314 2.50 -22.20 27.17
C PHE A 314 2.29 -21.04 28.15
N PRO A 315 1.19 -20.99 28.93
CA PRO A 315 0.91 -19.89 29.85
C PRO A 315 1.95 -19.77 30.97
N ASP A 316 2.64 -20.84 31.33
CA ASP A 316 3.74 -20.86 32.26
C ASP A 316 4.95 -20.04 31.78
N LEU A 317 5.28 -20.10 30.50
CA LEU A 317 6.35 -19.28 29.91
C LEU A 317 5.98 -17.80 29.94
N LEU A 318 4.70 -17.47 29.73
CA LEU A 318 4.23 -16.09 29.84
C LEU A 318 4.32 -15.58 31.29
N GLN A 319 3.95 -16.39 32.28
CA GLN A 319 4.08 -16.02 33.70
C GLN A 319 5.54 -15.78 34.11
N ILE A 320 6.47 -16.58 33.57
CA ILE A 320 7.93 -16.38 33.80
C ILE A 320 8.37 -15.02 33.23
N GLU A 321 7.95 -14.67 32.02
CA GLU A 321 8.26 -13.39 31.39
C GLU A 321 7.68 -12.22 32.22
N GLU A 322 6.41 -12.30 32.63
CA GLU A 322 5.75 -11.29 33.46
C GLU A 322 6.41 -11.09 34.82
N ALA A 323 7.02 -12.14 35.35
CA ALA A 323 7.85 -12.08 36.59
C ALA A 323 9.26 -11.51 36.37
N GLY A 324 9.56 -10.99 35.15
CA GLY A 324 10.85 -10.42 34.80
C GLY A 324 11.89 -11.46 34.36
N GLY A 325 11.47 -12.71 34.10
CA GLY A 325 12.31 -13.77 33.59
C GLY A 325 12.47 -13.72 32.06
N ARG A 326 12.75 -14.86 31.47
CA ARG A 326 13.00 -15.00 30.03
C ARG A 326 11.76 -14.69 29.19
N ASN A 327 11.96 -14.05 28.01
CA ASN A 327 10.89 -13.81 27.04
C ASN A 327 10.25 -15.14 26.59
N ALA A 328 8.93 -15.21 26.62
CA ALA A 328 8.17 -16.42 26.34
C ALA A 328 8.35 -16.92 24.90
N TYR A 329 8.40 -16.02 23.91
CA TYR A 329 8.62 -16.42 22.51
C TYR A 329 10.02 -16.98 22.28
N ALA A 330 11.04 -16.43 22.97
CA ALA A 330 12.40 -16.97 22.90
C ALA A 330 12.47 -18.40 23.50
N ALA A 331 11.75 -18.65 24.60
CA ALA A 331 11.66 -19.97 25.19
C ALA A 331 10.90 -20.97 24.28
N MET A 332 9.79 -20.54 23.68
CA MET A 332 9.05 -21.33 22.69
C MET A 332 9.91 -21.67 21.46
N ALA A 333 10.72 -20.72 20.97
CA ALA A 333 11.60 -20.96 19.83
C ALA A 333 12.66 -22.03 20.13
N GLU A 334 13.23 -22.05 21.33
CA GLU A 334 14.17 -23.10 21.76
C GLU A 334 13.52 -24.49 21.86
N LEU A 335 12.28 -24.55 22.36
CA LEU A 335 11.53 -25.81 22.35
C LEU A 335 11.32 -26.31 20.93
N ALA A 336 10.96 -25.39 20.01
CA ALA A 336 10.77 -25.72 18.60
C ALA A 336 12.08 -26.14 17.90
N ASP A 337 13.23 -25.55 18.26
CA ASP A 337 14.54 -25.86 17.67
C ASP A 337 14.99 -27.32 17.94
N SER A 338 14.45 -27.94 18.97
CA SER A 338 14.69 -29.35 19.28
C SER A 338 13.92 -30.34 18.38
N VAL A 339 12.94 -29.84 17.60
CA VAL A 339 12.07 -30.65 16.74
C VAL A 339 12.61 -30.63 15.31
N PRO A 340 12.75 -31.79 14.64
CA PRO A 340 13.29 -31.82 13.27
C PRO A 340 12.35 -31.10 12.30
N PRO A 341 12.87 -30.51 11.20
CA PRO A 341 12.05 -29.95 10.13
C PRO A 341 11.03 -30.96 9.62
N GLY A 342 9.76 -30.51 9.53
CA GLY A 342 8.63 -31.36 9.16
C GLY A 342 7.91 -31.98 10.36
N SER A 343 8.38 -31.75 11.62
CA SER A 343 7.69 -32.09 12.87
C SER A 343 7.14 -33.52 12.89
N ASP A 344 7.90 -34.47 12.34
CA ASP A 344 7.54 -35.91 12.20
C ASP A 344 6.18 -36.13 11.50
N GLY A 345 5.79 -35.19 10.61
CA GLY A 345 4.55 -35.26 9.85
C GLY A 345 3.34 -34.58 10.53
N LEU A 346 3.52 -33.93 11.69
CA LEU A 346 2.47 -33.12 12.30
C LEU A 346 2.23 -31.86 11.47
N ILE A 347 0.97 -31.63 11.09
CA ILE A 347 0.54 -30.47 10.32
C ILE A 347 -0.47 -29.68 11.12
N THR A 348 -0.27 -28.39 11.24
CA THR A 348 -1.23 -27.44 11.82
C THR A 348 -1.90 -26.63 10.72
N LEU A 349 -3.22 -26.56 10.71
CA LEU A 349 -3.98 -25.61 9.91
C LEU A 349 -4.26 -24.36 10.75
N PRO A 350 -3.69 -23.19 10.42
CA PRO A 350 -3.73 -22.01 11.30
C PRO A 350 -5.00 -21.16 11.15
N TYR A 351 -6.13 -21.74 10.80
CA TYR A 351 -7.36 -21.04 10.40
C TYR A 351 -8.17 -20.53 11.60
N LEU A 352 -7.54 -19.85 12.57
CA LEU A 352 -8.22 -19.32 13.75
C LEU A 352 -9.18 -18.16 13.44
N ALA A 353 -9.01 -17.49 12.29
CA ALA A 353 -9.84 -16.37 11.83
C ALA A 353 -10.36 -16.59 10.40
N GLY A 354 -10.76 -17.82 10.07
CA GLY A 354 -11.01 -18.21 8.69
C GLY A 354 -9.73 -18.25 7.87
N GLU A 355 -9.84 -18.44 6.55
CA GLU A 355 -8.67 -18.46 5.66
C GLU A 355 -8.94 -17.68 4.38
N ARG A 356 -7.88 -16.99 3.88
CA ARG A 356 -7.90 -16.26 2.61
C ARG A 356 -7.44 -17.16 1.45
N SER A 357 -6.20 -17.06 1.08
CA SER A 357 -5.66 -17.75 -0.09
C SER A 357 -5.08 -19.12 0.29
N PRO A 358 -5.37 -20.18 -0.46
CA PRO A 358 -6.18 -20.23 -1.68
C PRO A 358 -7.66 -20.56 -1.42
N ILE A 359 -8.08 -20.78 -0.19
CA ILE A 359 -9.37 -21.39 0.18
C ILE A 359 -10.51 -20.37 0.13
N ASN A 360 -10.26 -19.12 0.58
CA ASN A 360 -11.22 -18.03 0.69
C ASN A 360 -12.51 -18.41 1.47
N ASP A 361 -12.33 -19.11 2.59
CA ASP A 361 -13.41 -19.52 3.48
C ASP A 361 -13.32 -18.79 4.82
N PRO A 362 -14.21 -17.81 5.10
CA PRO A 362 -14.24 -17.10 6.37
C PRO A 362 -14.67 -17.98 7.56
N ASN A 363 -15.24 -19.17 7.29
CA ASN A 363 -15.68 -20.11 8.30
C ASN A 363 -14.70 -21.26 8.53
N ALA A 364 -13.59 -21.32 7.80
CA ALA A 364 -12.54 -22.32 8.02
C ALA A 364 -12.07 -22.31 9.46
N LYS A 365 -11.77 -23.48 10.01
CA LYS A 365 -11.36 -23.67 11.41
C LYS A 365 -9.94 -24.20 11.49
N GLY A 366 -9.21 -23.74 12.51
CA GLY A 366 -7.90 -24.30 12.83
C GLY A 366 -7.99 -25.77 13.24
N LEU A 367 -6.94 -26.52 12.91
CA LEU A 367 -6.76 -27.92 13.30
C LEU A 367 -5.29 -28.10 13.72
N ILE A 368 -5.11 -28.79 14.84
CA ILE A 368 -3.79 -29.16 15.37
C ILE A 368 -3.76 -30.66 15.59
#